data_f41aefae82d0d838645236a253dc9ce8
#
_entry.id   f41aefae82d0d838645236a253dc9ce8
#
_cell.length_a   1.000
_cell.length_b   1.000
_cell.length_c   1.000
_cell.angle_alpha   90.00
_cell.angle_beta   90.00
_cell.angle_gamma   90.00
#
_symmetry.space_group_name_H-M   'P 1'
#
loop_
_entity.id
_entity.type
_entity.pdbx_description
1 polymer ?
#
loop_
_entity_poly.entity_id
_entity_poly.type
_entity_poly.pdbx_seq_one_letter_code
_entity_poly.pdbx_strand_id
1 'polypeptide(L)'
;MILAYFLSAFSYIAGVGLNVTSGWLITMASFMPPVLTLSVAVVMVRFFGISRAVTRYVERVISHKSVFGKLAKLRSLLYRKIISNPSQVLIAGSGGKLIKQVVDDVERAQEYELRVILPGAASAITMFAATGLAFWLQPEMGMFWLGISLAMTLIVPMIVNKQLRSRASEIEELESQYADVVRASVHGALEAEIYGYLAEVESETHDLEEKILDSERKLLRNIRNFQIIINLLLTFTLIRTFYFASTNSIPPVQTAMFVFLALTGFESLLAWYPNLFTSGKLQLAKMKLAEIPELPVKVKKKVDFGPVVAKGYCAYWNAPTAAPLDFELRAGQALVLRGASGAGKTTSAMGILSLVRYSGSLTINGVEVKDIENLSELVCGALQNGHIFNTSLRENLKISGEENFDDVIKMLELDQLVSELPEGLDTIIGDFGRGISGGEAKRIVLARALLSKSPLLVLDEPTEHLDPELAERITKRILEKYHDRALLIITHSGWSGVPQLNLERF
;
A
#
# COMPACT_ATOMS: atom_id res chain seq x y z
N MET A 1 -7.52 5.87 -21.01
CA MET A 1 -7.32 4.41 -21.23
C MET A 1 -7.96 3.89 -22.52
N ILE A 2 -9.25 4.14 -22.80
CA ILE A 2 -9.93 3.64 -24.03
C ILE A 2 -9.12 3.97 -25.30
N LEU A 3 -8.67 5.23 -25.44
CA LEU A 3 -7.83 5.63 -26.58
C LEU A 3 -6.50 4.85 -26.65
N ALA A 4 -5.89 4.52 -25.51
CA ALA A 4 -4.67 3.71 -25.49
C ALA A 4 -4.92 2.30 -26.02
N TYR A 5 -6.04 1.67 -25.66
CA TYR A 5 -6.42 0.35 -26.20
C TYR A 5 -6.66 0.42 -27.73
N PHE A 6 -7.33 1.45 -28.23
CA PHE A 6 -7.51 1.64 -29.68
C PHE A 6 -6.19 1.81 -30.43
N LEU A 7 -5.29 2.66 -29.90
CA LEU A 7 -3.98 2.87 -30.51
C LEU A 7 -3.10 1.60 -30.44
N SER A 8 -3.18 0.87 -29.33
CA SER A 8 -2.53 -0.42 -29.18
C SER A 8 -3.04 -1.40 -30.25
N ALA A 9 -4.36 -1.58 -30.35
CA ALA A 9 -5.00 -2.44 -31.34
C ALA A 9 -4.55 -2.09 -32.76
N PHE A 10 -4.60 -0.81 -33.13
CA PHE A 10 -4.19 -0.35 -34.44
C PHE A 10 -2.69 -0.59 -34.71
N SER A 11 -1.83 -0.34 -33.72
CA SER A 11 -0.40 -0.60 -33.82
C SER A 11 -0.09 -2.08 -34.10
N TYR A 12 -0.80 -2.99 -33.42
CA TYR A 12 -0.60 -4.42 -33.60
C TYR A 12 -1.17 -4.93 -34.93
N ILE A 13 -2.33 -4.45 -35.36
CA ILE A 13 -2.90 -4.74 -36.69
C ILE A 13 -1.96 -4.23 -37.78
N ALA A 14 -1.40 -3.03 -37.63
CA ALA A 14 -0.40 -2.51 -38.54
C ALA A 14 0.88 -3.38 -38.60
N GLY A 15 1.26 -3.97 -37.43
CA GLY A 15 2.35 -4.94 -37.35
C GLY A 15 2.09 -6.21 -38.14
N VAL A 16 0.88 -6.78 -38.02
CA VAL A 16 0.47 -7.92 -38.89
C VAL A 16 0.49 -7.54 -40.36
N GLY A 17 -0.11 -6.41 -40.71
CA GLY A 17 -0.11 -5.90 -42.09
C GLY A 17 1.30 -5.70 -42.65
N LEU A 18 2.21 -5.10 -41.86
CA LEU A 18 3.61 -4.90 -42.24
C LEU A 18 4.29 -6.23 -42.56
N ASN A 19 4.25 -7.20 -41.66
CA ASN A 19 5.00 -8.45 -41.84
C ASN A 19 4.42 -9.31 -42.96
N VAL A 20 3.11 -9.40 -43.07
CA VAL A 20 2.46 -10.18 -44.14
C VAL A 20 2.68 -9.53 -45.50
N THR A 21 2.57 -8.19 -45.61
CA THR A 21 2.86 -7.47 -46.88
C THR A 21 4.34 -7.58 -47.25
N SER A 22 5.24 -7.61 -46.24
CA SER A 22 6.67 -7.82 -46.49
C SER A 22 6.94 -9.24 -47.03
N GLY A 23 6.30 -10.27 -46.46
CA GLY A 23 6.38 -11.63 -46.95
C GLY A 23 5.87 -11.76 -48.36
N TRP A 24 4.73 -11.13 -48.68
CA TRP A 24 4.20 -11.03 -50.03
C TRP A 24 5.19 -10.34 -50.98
N LEU A 25 5.72 -9.18 -50.61
CA LEU A 25 6.62 -8.37 -51.42
C LEU A 25 7.94 -9.11 -51.75
N ILE A 26 8.56 -9.73 -50.72
CA ILE A 26 9.82 -10.46 -50.89
C ILE A 26 9.63 -11.63 -51.86
N THR A 27 8.55 -12.39 -51.69
CA THR A 27 8.28 -13.55 -52.54
C THR A 27 7.89 -13.15 -53.95
N MET A 28 7.06 -12.10 -54.13
CA MET A 28 6.71 -11.59 -55.48
C MET A 28 7.92 -11.02 -56.18
N ALA A 29 8.82 -10.33 -55.48
CA ALA A 29 10.03 -9.76 -56.09
C ALA A 29 10.97 -10.86 -56.69
N SER A 30 10.96 -12.08 -56.08
CA SER A 30 11.76 -13.20 -56.62
C SER A 30 11.32 -13.69 -58.00
N PHE A 31 10.08 -13.40 -58.39
CA PHE A 31 9.57 -13.70 -59.75
C PHE A 31 9.92 -12.63 -60.79
N MET A 32 10.67 -11.58 -60.41
CA MET A 32 11.11 -10.49 -61.26
C MET A 32 9.98 -9.81 -62.04
N PRO A 33 8.83 -9.47 -61.46
CA PRO A 33 7.76 -8.78 -62.17
C PRO A 33 8.16 -7.34 -62.48
N PRO A 34 7.44 -6.65 -63.39
CA PRO A 34 7.65 -5.23 -63.60
C PRO A 34 7.56 -4.43 -62.30
N VAL A 35 8.49 -3.49 -62.09
CA VAL A 35 8.61 -2.71 -60.85
C VAL A 35 7.29 -2.04 -60.43
N LEU A 36 6.48 -1.64 -61.39
CA LEU A 36 5.19 -1.00 -61.18
C LEU A 36 4.21 -1.88 -60.41
N THR A 37 4.27 -3.21 -60.57
CA THR A 37 3.38 -4.16 -59.84
C THR A 37 3.73 -4.27 -58.36
N LEU A 38 4.98 -3.96 -57.98
CA LEU A 38 5.43 -3.99 -56.59
C LEU A 38 5.23 -2.66 -55.85
N SER A 39 4.97 -1.58 -56.58
CA SER A 39 4.94 -0.21 -56.07
C SER A 39 3.89 -0.04 -54.94
N VAL A 40 2.72 -0.60 -55.12
CA VAL A 40 1.65 -0.57 -54.06
C VAL A 40 2.09 -1.26 -52.81
N ALA A 41 2.67 -2.46 -52.87
CA ALA A 41 3.15 -3.19 -51.73
C ALA A 41 4.29 -2.46 -51.00
N VAL A 42 5.20 -1.82 -51.71
CA VAL A 42 6.26 -0.97 -51.16
C VAL A 42 5.67 0.20 -50.35
N VAL A 43 4.65 0.86 -50.93
CA VAL A 43 3.94 1.94 -50.19
C VAL A 43 3.23 1.41 -48.96
N MET A 44 2.56 0.25 -49.05
CA MET A 44 1.88 -0.37 -47.93
C MET A 44 2.84 -0.79 -46.78
N VAL A 45 4.01 -1.33 -47.13
CA VAL A 45 5.06 -1.66 -46.12
C VAL A 45 5.52 -0.38 -45.41
N ARG A 46 5.77 0.71 -46.14
CA ARG A 46 6.11 2.01 -45.54
C ARG A 46 5.00 2.55 -44.66
N PHE A 47 3.77 2.51 -45.17
CA PHE A 47 2.58 2.96 -44.41
C PHE A 47 2.41 2.20 -43.10
N PHE A 48 2.44 0.87 -43.11
CA PHE A 48 2.31 0.05 -41.91
C PHE A 48 3.50 0.24 -40.97
N GLY A 49 4.73 0.37 -41.49
CA GLY A 49 5.93 0.59 -40.69
C GLY A 49 5.86 1.91 -39.90
N ILE A 50 5.54 3.01 -40.60
CA ILE A 50 5.39 4.33 -39.96
C ILE A 50 4.21 4.34 -39.00
N SER A 51 3.05 3.81 -39.42
CA SER A 51 1.85 3.75 -38.58
C SER A 51 2.09 2.97 -37.29
N ARG A 52 2.74 1.79 -37.37
CA ARG A 52 3.12 0.99 -36.20
C ARG A 52 3.99 1.77 -35.24
N ALA A 53 5.03 2.44 -35.72
CA ALA A 53 5.98 3.20 -34.93
C ALA A 53 5.31 4.39 -34.22
N VAL A 54 4.58 5.20 -34.97
CA VAL A 54 3.91 6.40 -34.46
C VAL A 54 2.82 6.04 -33.45
N THR A 55 1.93 5.11 -33.80
CA THR A 55 0.83 4.73 -32.91
C THR A 55 1.32 4.05 -31.65
N ARG A 56 2.39 3.24 -31.71
CA ARG A 56 3.01 2.63 -30.53
C ARG A 56 3.63 3.67 -29.60
N TYR A 57 4.27 4.70 -30.15
CA TYR A 57 4.80 5.80 -29.36
C TYR A 57 3.68 6.59 -28.66
N VAL A 58 2.67 7.00 -29.41
CA VAL A 58 1.53 7.77 -28.87
C VAL A 58 0.76 6.95 -27.83
N GLU A 59 0.52 5.66 -28.09
CA GLU A 59 -0.09 4.73 -27.13
C GLU A 59 0.70 4.71 -25.83
N ARG A 60 2.04 4.54 -25.89
CA ARG A 60 2.88 4.49 -24.70
C ARG A 60 2.82 5.78 -23.89
N VAL A 61 2.85 6.95 -24.55
CA VAL A 61 2.72 8.25 -23.87
C VAL A 61 1.36 8.37 -23.17
N ILE A 62 0.27 7.99 -23.85
CA ILE A 62 -1.08 8.11 -23.28
C ILE A 62 -1.32 7.10 -22.16
N SER A 63 -0.89 5.85 -22.34
CA SER A 63 -1.05 4.80 -21.35
C SER A 63 -0.29 5.15 -20.06
N HIS A 64 0.98 5.55 -20.14
CA HIS A 64 1.77 5.98 -19.00
C HIS A 64 1.18 7.21 -18.30
N LYS A 65 0.80 8.27 -19.06
CA LYS A 65 0.16 9.45 -18.48
C LYS A 65 -1.13 9.11 -17.73
N SER A 66 -1.94 8.22 -18.27
CA SER A 66 -3.19 7.77 -17.64
C SER A 66 -2.92 6.99 -16.35
N VAL A 67 -1.91 6.10 -16.36
CA VAL A 67 -1.55 5.29 -15.21
C VAL A 67 -0.96 6.13 -14.09
N PHE A 68 -0.02 7.02 -14.38
CA PHE A 68 0.53 7.92 -13.36
C PHE A 68 -0.53 8.85 -12.75
N GLY A 69 -1.50 9.31 -13.56
CA GLY A 69 -2.62 10.09 -13.03
C GLY A 69 -3.54 9.29 -12.08
N LYS A 70 -3.79 8.01 -12.38
CA LYS A 70 -4.53 7.11 -11.47
C LYS A 70 -3.73 6.81 -10.20
N LEU A 71 -2.41 6.59 -10.31
CA LEU A 71 -1.49 6.33 -9.21
C LEU A 71 -1.50 7.47 -8.19
N ALA A 72 -1.36 8.72 -8.65
CA ALA A 72 -1.40 9.89 -7.78
C ALA A 72 -2.73 9.99 -7.02
N LYS A 73 -3.86 9.76 -7.71
CA LYS A 73 -5.19 9.78 -7.09
C LYS A 73 -5.36 8.66 -6.07
N LEU A 74 -4.91 7.45 -6.39
CA LEU A 74 -5.05 6.29 -5.50
C LEU A 74 -4.18 6.43 -4.25
N ARG A 75 -2.94 6.91 -4.40
CA ARG A 75 -2.07 7.24 -3.25
C ARG A 75 -2.71 8.28 -2.33
N SER A 76 -3.23 9.37 -2.88
CA SER A 76 -3.92 10.39 -2.09
C SER A 76 -5.16 9.85 -1.37
N LEU A 77 -5.94 8.99 -2.03
CA LEU A 77 -7.12 8.38 -1.43
C LEU A 77 -6.76 7.42 -0.29
N LEU A 78 -5.75 6.58 -0.48
CA LEU A 78 -5.26 5.66 0.55
C LEU A 78 -4.66 6.40 1.75
N TYR A 79 -3.86 7.44 1.49
CA TYR A 79 -3.32 8.28 2.54
C TYR A 79 -4.42 8.91 3.39
N ARG A 80 -5.46 9.47 2.75
CA ARG A 80 -6.63 9.99 3.47
C ARG A 80 -7.36 8.91 4.26
N LYS A 81 -7.54 7.71 3.70
CA LYS A 81 -8.17 6.58 4.42
C LYS A 81 -7.38 6.16 5.65
N ILE A 82 -6.06 6.10 5.55
CA ILE A 82 -5.18 5.74 6.66
C ILE A 82 -5.27 6.79 7.78
N ILE A 83 -5.15 8.08 7.45
CA ILE A 83 -5.23 9.16 8.44
C ILE A 83 -6.61 9.25 9.08
N SER A 84 -7.68 9.01 8.32
CA SER A 84 -9.04 9.05 8.86
C SER A 84 -9.38 7.86 9.76
N ASN A 85 -8.50 6.87 9.90
CA ASN A 85 -8.71 5.69 10.71
C ASN A 85 -7.48 5.38 11.61
N PRO A 86 -7.20 6.24 12.59
CA PRO A 86 -6.00 6.14 13.43
C PRO A 86 -5.91 4.80 14.19
N SER A 87 -7.04 4.16 14.50
CA SER A 87 -7.04 2.84 15.14
C SER A 87 -6.37 1.75 14.29
N GLN A 88 -6.53 1.79 12.96
CA GLN A 88 -5.85 0.84 12.08
C GLN A 88 -4.34 1.08 12.02
N VAL A 89 -3.91 2.34 12.08
CA VAL A 89 -2.48 2.70 12.16
C VAL A 89 -1.85 2.12 13.42
N LEU A 90 -2.53 2.23 14.55
CA LEU A 90 -2.09 1.71 15.85
C LEU A 90 -2.07 0.17 15.88
N ILE A 91 -3.11 -0.49 15.33
CA ILE A 91 -3.20 -1.96 15.27
C ILE A 91 -2.14 -2.55 14.34
N ALA A 92 -1.81 -1.88 13.25
CA ALA A 92 -0.82 -2.36 12.28
C ALA A 92 0.60 -2.50 12.88
N GLY A 93 0.84 -1.96 14.08
CA GLY A 93 2.04 -2.17 14.90
C GLY A 93 3.36 -1.71 14.27
N SER A 94 3.43 -1.55 12.96
CA SER A 94 4.60 -1.05 12.25
C SER A 94 4.18 -0.13 11.10
N GLY A 95 4.65 1.12 11.13
CA GLY A 95 4.49 2.06 10.02
C GLY A 95 4.99 1.47 8.68
N GLY A 96 5.95 0.54 8.72
CA GLY A 96 6.48 -0.12 7.53
C GLY A 96 5.44 -0.89 6.71
N LYS A 97 4.49 -1.59 7.34
CA LYS A 97 3.42 -2.30 6.63
C LYS A 97 2.48 -1.34 5.89
N LEU A 98 2.14 -0.23 6.52
CA LEU A 98 1.28 0.82 5.91
C LEU A 98 2.01 1.57 4.80
N ILE A 99 3.30 1.87 4.98
CA ILE A 99 4.13 2.48 3.93
C ILE A 99 4.20 1.54 2.72
N LYS A 100 4.45 0.24 2.94
CA LYS A 100 4.43 -0.77 1.87
C LYS A 100 3.10 -0.77 1.10
N GLN A 101 1.96 -0.72 1.80
CA GLN A 101 0.65 -0.65 1.14
C GLN A 101 0.47 0.61 0.28
N VAL A 102 0.86 1.78 0.79
CA VAL A 102 0.66 3.05 0.07
C VAL A 102 1.64 3.23 -1.08
N VAL A 103 2.86 2.72 -0.95
CA VAL A 103 3.91 2.91 -1.96
C VAL A 103 3.94 1.73 -2.91
N ASP A 104 4.25 0.54 -2.42
CA ASP A 104 4.54 -0.63 -3.25
C ASP A 104 3.28 -1.28 -3.83
N ASP A 105 2.25 -1.52 -3.01
CA ASP A 105 1.05 -2.21 -3.48
C ASP A 105 0.26 -1.35 -4.47
N VAL A 106 0.25 -0.02 -4.30
CA VAL A 106 -0.37 0.90 -5.26
C VAL A 106 0.36 0.88 -6.60
N GLU A 107 1.69 0.87 -6.59
CA GLU A 107 2.50 0.80 -7.80
C GLU A 107 2.31 -0.55 -8.51
N ARG A 108 2.41 -1.66 -7.78
CA ARG A 108 2.19 -3.02 -8.29
C ARG A 108 0.78 -3.20 -8.89
N ALA A 109 -0.26 -2.70 -8.22
CA ALA A 109 -1.63 -2.81 -8.73
C ALA A 109 -1.83 -2.12 -10.08
N GLN A 110 -1.10 -1.04 -10.35
CA GLN A 110 -1.16 -0.30 -11.61
C GLN A 110 -0.25 -0.89 -12.69
N GLU A 111 0.88 -1.45 -12.30
CA GLU A 111 1.73 -2.21 -13.22
C GLU A 111 0.98 -3.40 -13.84
N TYR A 112 0.02 -3.99 -13.12
CA TYR A 112 -0.83 -5.06 -13.65
C TYR A 112 -1.59 -4.63 -14.91
N GLU A 113 -2.12 -3.41 -14.96
CA GLU A 113 -2.82 -2.88 -16.14
C GLU A 113 -1.86 -2.70 -17.33
N LEU A 114 -0.65 -2.19 -17.09
CA LEU A 114 0.35 -1.93 -18.14
C LEU A 114 1.10 -3.17 -18.63
N ARG A 115 1.45 -4.07 -17.72
CA ARG A 115 2.32 -5.21 -18.05
C ARG A 115 1.55 -6.48 -18.40
N VAL A 116 0.30 -6.61 -17.95
CA VAL A 116 -0.48 -7.83 -18.16
C VAL A 116 -1.70 -7.61 -19.03
N ILE A 117 -2.58 -6.67 -18.66
CA ILE A 117 -3.86 -6.50 -19.36
C ILE A 117 -3.65 -5.89 -20.75
N LEU A 118 -2.91 -4.79 -20.84
CA LEU A 118 -2.71 -4.10 -22.12
C LEU A 118 -1.94 -4.97 -23.13
N PRO A 119 -0.79 -5.61 -22.81
CA PRO A 119 -0.12 -6.52 -23.73
C PRO A 119 -0.94 -7.79 -24.04
N GLY A 120 -1.72 -8.28 -23.06
CA GLY A 120 -2.60 -9.44 -23.27
C GLY A 120 -3.71 -9.13 -24.29
N ALA A 121 -4.38 -7.99 -24.16
CA ALA A 121 -5.35 -7.54 -25.14
C ALA A 121 -4.71 -7.34 -26.53
N ALA A 122 -3.52 -6.80 -26.55
CA ALA A 122 -2.76 -6.59 -27.79
C ALA A 122 -2.38 -7.93 -28.46
N SER A 123 -1.91 -8.91 -27.69
CA SER A 123 -1.63 -10.28 -28.20
C SER A 123 -2.90 -10.95 -28.72
N ALA A 124 -4.01 -10.84 -28.00
CA ALA A 124 -5.29 -11.37 -28.46
C ALA A 124 -5.72 -10.74 -29.79
N ILE A 125 -5.65 -9.41 -29.90
CA ILE A 125 -5.99 -8.68 -31.14
C ILE A 125 -5.08 -9.16 -32.28
N THR A 126 -3.78 -9.32 -32.06
CA THR A 126 -2.83 -9.81 -33.08
C THR A 126 -3.19 -11.22 -33.54
N MET A 127 -3.47 -12.14 -32.58
CA MET A 127 -3.84 -13.51 -32.89
C MET A 127 -5.16 -13.62 -33.65
N PHE A 128 -6.18 -12.84 -33.26
CA PHE A 128 -7.46 -12.83 -33.97
C PHE A 128 -7.39 -12.12 -35.33
N ALA A 129 -6.57 -11.06 -35.45
CA ALA A 129 -6.30 -10.44 -36.76
C ALA A 129 -5.57 -11.41 -37.71
N ALA A 130 -4.58 -12.15 -37.16
CA ALA A 130 -3.90 -13.20 -37.91
C ALA A 130 -4.87 -14.32 -38.34
N THR A 131 -5.77 -14.73 -37.45
CA THR A 131 -6.84 -15.69 -37.77
C THR A 131 -7.75 -15.19 -38.86
N GLY A 132 -8.23 -13.95 -38.78
CA GLY A 132 -9.08 -13.34 -39.81
C GLY A 132 -8.40 -13.29 -41.18
N LEU A 133 -7.12 -12.94 -41.22
CA LEU A 133 -6.34 -12.93 -42.44
C LEU A 133 -6.09 -14.35 -42.96
N ALA A 134 -5.85 -15.32 -42.08
CA ALA A 134 -5.70 -16.72 -42.45
C ALA A 134 -7.01 -17.28 -43.06
N PHE A 135 -8.18 -16.93 -42.54
CA PHE A 135 -9.47 -17.28 -43.13
C PHE A 135 -9.66 -16.68 -44.50
N TRP A 136 -9.26 -15.42 -44.68
CA TRP A 136 -9.37 -14.74 -45.97
C TRP A 136 -8.46 -15.38 -47.04
N LEU A 137 -7.27 -15.83 -46.64
CA LEU A 137 -6.33 -16.49 -47.58
C LEU A 137 -6.77 -17.91 -47.87
N GLN A 138 -7.05 -18.73 -46.82
CA GLN A 138 -7.42 -20.13 -46.92
C GLN A 138 -8.29 -20.55 -45.71
N PRO A 139 -9.59 -20.88 -45.88
CA PRO A 139 -10.49 -21.19 -44.76
C PRO A 139 -10.03 -22.33 -43.87
N GLU A 140 -9.40 -23.37 -44.39
CA GLU A 140 -8.89 -24.49 -43.59
C GLU A 140 -7.76 -24.08 -42.66
N MET A 141 -6.84 -23.23 -43.15
CA MET A 141 -5.80 -22.65 -42.30
C MET A 141 -6.38 -21.67 -41.27
N GLY A 142 -7.45 -20.95 -41.65
CA GLY A 142 -8.18 -20.08 -40.72
C GLY A 142 -8.77 -20.84 -39.54
N MET A 143 -9.35 -22.03 -39.74
CA MET A 143 -9.85 -22.90 -38.67
C MET A 143 -8.74 -23.36 -37.73
N PHE A 144 -7.58 -23.74 -38.28
CA PHE A 144 -6.40 -24.10 -37.48
C PHE A 144 -5.91 -22.92 -36.63
N TRP A 145 -5.82 -21.72 -37.20
CA TRP A 145 -5.43 -20.50 -36.51
C TRP A 145 -6.44 -20.11 -35.42
N LEU A 146 -7.74 -20.34 -35.67
CA LEU A 146 -8.79 -20.08 -34.66
C LEU A 146 -8.58 -20.94 -33.41
N GLY A 147 -8.30 -22.24 -33.60
CA GLY A 147 -8.01 -23.15 -32.49
C GLY A 147 -6.81 -22.69 -31.66
N ILE A 148 -5.71 -22.30 -32.31
CA ILE A 148 -4.52 -21.79 -31.63
C ILE A 148 -4.82 -20.47 -30.91
N SER A 149 -5.51 -19.53 -31.57
CA SER A 149 -5.84 -18.24 -31.00
C SER A 149 -6.71 -18.36 -29.75
N LEU A 150 -7.75 -19.18 -29.80
CA LEU A 150 -8.61 -19.45 -28.63
C LEU A 150 -7.84 -20.12 -27.49
N ALA A 151 -7.02 -21.14 -27.80
CA ALA A 151 -6.24 -21.83 -26.81
C ALA A 151 -5.25 -20.88 -26.12
N MET A 152 -4.47 -20.12 -26.89
CA MET A 152 -3.40 -19.27 -26.38
C MET A 152 -3.89 -17.97 -25.73
N THR A 153 -4.99 -17.38 -26.19
CA THR A 153 -5.44 -16.10 -25.63
C THR A 153 -6.49 -16.24 -24.52
N LEU A 154 -7.22 -17.34 -24.45
CA LEU A 154 -8.26 -17.55 -23.45
C LEU A 154 -7.96 -18.74 -22.52
N ILE A 155 -7.76 -19.96 -23.04
CA ILE A 155 -7.69 -21.16 -22.22
C ILE A 155 -6.42 -21.16 -21.35
N VAL A 156 -5.26 -20.95 -21.97
CA VAL A 156 -3.98 -20.98 -21.25
C VAL A 156 -3.89 -19.90 -20.18
N PRO A 157 -4.24 -18.62 -20.43
CA PRO A 157 -4.23 -17.60 -19.38
C PRO A 157 -5.15 -17.90 -18.20
N MET A 158 -6.32 -18.52 -18.45
CA MET A 158 -7.23 -18.93 -17.37
C MET A 158 -6.58 -19.99 -16.45
N ILE A 159 -5.92 -21.00 -17.03
CA ILE A 159 -5.23 -22.06 -16.28
C ILE A 159 -4.05 -21.49 -15.49
N VAL A 160 -3.23 -20.67 -16.16
CA VAL A 160 -2.05 -20.05 -15.58
C VAL A 160 -2.43 -19.12 -14.42
N ASN A 161 -3.41 -18.25 -14.60
CA ASN A 161 -3.85 -17.32 -13.55
C ASN A 161 -4.30 -18.04 -12.27
N LYS A 162 -5.00 -19.18 -12.39
CA LYS A 162 -5.45 -19.94 -11.22
C LYS A 162 -4.28 -20.50 -10.40
N GLN A 163 -3.23 -20.97 -11.06
CA GLN A 163 -2.04 -21.54 -10.41
C GLN A 163 -1.13 -20.46 -9.81
N LEU A 164 -1.03 -19.31 -10.48
CA LEU A 164 -0.15 -18.23 -10.07
C LEU A 164 -0.58 -17.53 -8.77
N ARG A 165 -1.88 -17.43 -8.52
CA ARG A 165 -2.40 -16.78 -7.30
C ARG A 165 -1.94 -17.48 -6.04
N SER A 166 -2.04 -18.81 -5.99
CA SER A 166 -1.63 -19.60 -4.82
C SER A 166 -0.13 -19.47 -4.56
N ARG A 167 0.69 -19.57 -5.62
CA ARG A 167 2.15 -19.45 -5.48
C ARG A 167 2.63 -18.06 -5.13
N ALA A 168 2.00 -17.04 -5.68
CA ALA A 168 2.36 -15.67 -5.35
C ALA A 168 2.04 -15.33 -3.89
N SER A 169 0.96 -15.87 -3.32
CA SER A 169 0.62 -15.72 -1.90
C SER A 169 1.66 -16.40 -1.02
N GLU A 170 2.11 -17.60 -1.38
CA GLU A 170 3.15 -18.34 -0.65
C GLU A 170 4.49 -17.60 -0.63
N ILE A 171 4.94 -17.10 -1.79
CA ILE A 171 6.19 -16.33 -1.88
C ILE A 171 6.08 -15.02 -1.07
N GLU A 172 4.95 -14.32 -1.13
CA GLU A 172 4.77 -13.06 -0.40
C GLU A 172 4.72 -13.27 1.12
N GLU A 173 4.20 -14.41 1.56
CA GLU A 173 4.23 -14.79 2.97
C GLU A 173 5.65 -15.09 3.45
N LEU A 174 6.45 -15.84 2.67
CA LEU A 174 7.86 -16.08 2.96
C LEU A 174 8.69 -14.80 2.96
N GLU A 175 8.47 -13.89 2.00
CA GLU A 175 9.12 -12.58 1.97
C GLU A 175 8.74 -11.72 3.20
N SER A 176 7.49 -11.82 3.67
CA SER A 176 7.05 -11.12 4.88
C SER A 176 7.73 -11.68 6.12
N GLN A 177 7.81 -13.00 6.26
CA GLN A 177 8.50 -13.66 7.38
C GLN A 177 9.98 -13.30 7.38
N TYR A 178 10.64 -13.36 6.22
CA TYR A 178 12.04 -12.94 6.07
C TYR A 178 12.26 -11.48 6.50
N ALA A 179 11.41 -10.57 6.03
CA ALA A 179 11.50 -9.17 6.39
C ALA A 179 11.26 -8.92 7.90
N ASP A 180 10.41 -9.70 8.54
CA ASP A 180 10.15 -9.61 9.99
C ASP A 180 11.35 -10.14 10.80
N VAL A 181 11.97 -11.25 10.38
CA VAL A 181 13.20 -11.79 11.00
C VAL A 181 14.37 -10.80 10.83
N VAL A 182 14.60 -10.29 9.62
CA VAL A 182 15.67 -9.30 9.37
C VAL A 182 15.44 -8.03 10.21
N ARG A 183 14.20 -7.56 10.31
CA ARG A 183 13.89 -6.39 11.15
C ARG A 183 14.18 -6.65 12.62
N ALA A 184 13.75 -7.80 13.14
CA ALA A 184 14.02 -8.21 14.52
C ALA A 184 15.53 -8.30 14.77
N SER A 185 16.28 -8.86 13.81
CA SER A 185 17.74 -8.98 13.89
C SER A 185 18.47 -7.64 13.92
N VAL A 186 18.02 -6.70 13.08
CA VAL A 186 18.61 -5.34 13.06
C VAL A 186 18.32 -4.58 14.36
N HIS A 187 17.09 -4.67 14.87
CA HIS A 187 16.74 -4.02 16.14
C HIS A 187 17.38 -4.69 17.36
N GLY A 188 17.55 -6.02 17.35
CA GLY A 188 18.14 -6.81 18.41
C GLY A 188 19.61 -7.17 18.16
N ALA A 189 20.32 -6.48 17.24
CA ALA A 189 21.69 -6.84 16.87
C ALA A 189 22.67 -6.79 18.07
N LEU A 190 22.51 -5.79 18.94
CA LEU A 190 23.33 -5.65 20.12
C LEU A 190 23.11 -6.79 21.13
N GLU A 191 21.86 -7.13 21.36
CA GLU A 191 21.47 -8.23 22.24
C GLU A 191 21.91 -9.57 21.67
N ALA A 192 21.77 -9.74 20.34
CA ALA A 192 22.20 -10.97 19.65
C ALA A 192 23.72 -11.18 19.77
N GLU A 193 24.53 -10.11 19.72
CA GLU A 193 25.96 -10.16 19.95
C GLU A 193 26.29 -10.49 21.41
N ILE A 194 25.64 -9.79 22.37
CA ILE A 194 25.89 -9.97 23.81
C ILE A 194 25.55 -11.39 24.26
N TYR A 195 24.47 -11.97 23.76
CA TYR A 195 24.01 -13.30 24.16
C TYR A 195 24.48 -14.44 23.24
N GLY A 196 25.30 -14.12 22.20
CA GLY A 196 25.85 -15.12 21.28
C GLY A 196 24.79 -15.77 20.37
N TYR A 197 23.69 -15.08 20.07
CA TYR A 197 22.55 -15.60 19.32
C TYR A 197 22.61 -15.35 17.81
N LEU A 198 23.69 -14.70 17.34
CA LEU A 198 23.85 -14.31 15.93
C LEU A 198 23.82 -15.51 14.96
N ALA A 199 24.42 -16.65 15.32
CA ALA A 199 24.47 -17.84 14.47
C ALA A 199 23.07 -18.45 14.22
N GLU A 200 22.18 -18.41 15.22
CA GLU A 200 20.80 -18.89 15.08
C GLU A 200 19.99 -17.98 14.17
N VAL A 201 20.15 -16.68 14.32
CA VAL A 201 19.49 -15.67 13.44
C VAL A 201 19.98 -15.82 11.99
N GLU A 202 21.27 -16.03 11.79
CA GLU A 202 21.85 -16.25 10.47
C GLU A 202 21.31 -17.56 9.84
N SER A 203 21.20 -18.62 10.62
CA SER A 203 20.61 -19.87 10.17
C SER A 203 19.12 -19.72 9.77
N GLU A 204 18.32 -19.02 10.58
CA GLU A 204 16.91 -18.79 10.29
C GLU A 204 16.69 -17.93 9.03
N THR A 205 17.50 -16.87 8.86
CA THR A 205 17.45 -16.05 7.67
C THR A 205 17.87 -16.82 6.43
N HIS A 206 18.91 -17.65 6.53
CA HIS A 206 19.38 -18.50 5.42
C HIS A 206 18.33 -19.53 4.99
N ASP A 207 17.65 -20.18 5.94
CA ASP A 207 16.58 -21.14 5.66
C ASP A 207 15.39 -20.48 4.92
N LEU A 208 15.04 -19.26 5.29
CA LEU A 208 13.98 -18.49 4.62
C LEU A 208 14.40 -18.08 3.21
N GLU A 209 15.65 -17.61 3.04
CA GLU A 209 16.21 -17.29 1.72
C GLU A 209 16.20 -18.50 0.79
N GLU A 210 16.61 -19.68 1.28
CA GLU A 210 16.61 -20.90 0.47
C GLU A 210 15.20 -21.28 0.02
N LYS A 211 14.19 -21.17 0.89
CA LYS A 211 12.78 -21.40 0.55
C LYS A 211 12.27 -20.41 -0.50
N ILE A 212 12.62 -19.11 -0.37
CA ILE A 212 12.26 -18.10 -1.34
C ILE A 212 12.90 -18.40 -2.69
N LEU A 213 14.22 -18.68 -2.71
CA LEU A 213 14.97 -19.01 -3.92
C LEU A 213 14.42 -20.27 -4.60
N ASP A 214 14.05 -21.31 -3.85
CA ASP A 214 13.45 -22.52 -4.43
C ASP A 214 12.10 -22.24 -5.08
N SER A 215 11.28 -21.42 -4.44
CA SER A 215 9.97 -20.99 -4.99
C SER A 215 10.14 -20.14 -6.25
N GLU A 216 11.11 -19.25 -6.28
CA GLU A 216 11.45 -18.46 -7.47
C GLU A 216 12.02 -19.32 -8.60
N ARG A 217 12.92 -20.27 -8.29
CA ARG A 217 13.45 -21.23 -9.27
C ARG A 217 12.33 -22.08 -9.90
N LYS A 218 11.34 -22.50 -9.12
CA LYS A 218 10.16 -23.21 -9.63
C LYS A 218 9.34 -22.33 -10.57
N LEU A 219 9.15 -21.05 -10.23
CA LEU A 219 8.47 -20.10 -11.09
C LEU A 219 9.22 -19.90 -12.42
N LEU A 220 10.51 -19.62 -12.36
CA LEU A 220 11.35 -19.44 -13.56
C LEU A 220 11.39 -20.69 -14.44
N ARG A 221 11.43 -21.89 -13.84
CA ARG A 221 11.33 -23.16 -14.56
C ARG A 221 10.02 -23.27 -15.32
N ASN A 222 8.91 -22.90 -14.72
CA ASN A 222 7.61 -22.90 -15.39
C ASN A 222 7.56 -21.92 -16.55
N ILE A 223 8.09 -20.71 -16.39
CA ILE A 223 8.20 -19.71 -17.47
C ILE A 223 9.01 -20.29 -18.63
N ARG A 224 10.18 -20.84 -18.35
CA ARG A 224 11.05 -21.46 -19.36
C ARG A 224 10.36 -22.62 -20.08
N ASN A 225 9.74 -23.53 -19.35
CA ASN A 225 9.04 -24.68 -19.93
C ASN A 225 7.90 -24.22 -20.84
N PHE A 226 7.20 -23.17 -20.45
CA PHE A 226 6.11 -22.60 -21.23
C PHE A 226 6.63 -21.92 -22.50
N GLN A 227 7.75 -21.20 -22.43
CA GLN A 227 8.40 -20.63 -23.62
C GLN A 227 8.82 -21.71 -24.61
N ILE A 228 9.34 -22.83 -24.11
CA ILE A 228 9.67 -24.00 -24.95
C ILE A 228 8.41 -24.52 -25.65
N ILE A 229 7.30 -24.68 -24.93
CA ILE A 229 6.02 -25.13 -25.52
C ILE A 229 5.54 -24.17 -26.61
N ILE A 230 5.61 -22.87 -26.39
CA ILE A 230 5.22 -21.86 -27.40
C ILE A 230 6.10 -21.97 -28.64
N ASN A 231 7.42 -22.12 -28.48
CA ASN A 231 8.35 -22.26 -29.60
C ASN A 231 8.12 -23.57 -30.38
N LEU A 232 7.82 -24.68 -29.68
CA LEU A 232 7.43 -25.94 -30.31
C LEU A 232 6.13 -25.80 -31.10
N LEU A 233 5.15 -25.07 -30.55
CA LEU A 233 3.89 -24.79 -31.23
C LEU A 233 4.07 -23.90 -32.46
N LEU A 234 4.96 -22.88 -32.37
CA LEU A 234 5.37 -22.10 -33.55
C LEU A 234 5.99 -23.00 -34.62
N THR A 235 6.94 -23.84 -34.23
CA THR A 235 7.59 -24.77 -35.17
C THR A 235 6.56 -25.70 -35.80
N PHE A 236 5.65 -26.26 -35.00
CA PHE A 236 4.54 -27.10 -35.52
C PHE A 236 3.66 -26.32 -36.51
N THR A 237 3.32 -25.06 -36.19
CA THR A 237 2.53 -24.18 -37.07
C THR A 237 3.24 -23.94 -38.42
N LEU A 238 4.54 -23.72 -38.38
CA LEU A 238 5.34 -23.57 -39.61
C LEU A 238 5.38 -24.87 -40.43
N ILE A 239 5.64 -26.01 -39.81
CA ILE A 239 5.63 -27.31 -40.47
C ILE A 239 4.24 -27.58 -41.08
N ARG A 240 3.17 -27.34 -40.33
CA ARG A 240 1.78 -27.48 -40.81
C ARG A 240 1.51 -26.58 -42.02
N THR A 241 2.02 -25.35 -41.99
CA THR A 241 1.91 -24.40 -43.14
C THR A 241 2.59 -24.93 -44.40
N PHE A 242 3.83 -25.40 -44.26
CA PHE A 242 4.54 -25.94 -45.44
C PHE A 242 3.91 -27.25 -45.93
N TYR A 243 3.48 -28.15 -45.06
CA TYR A 243 2.77 -29.36 -45.44
C TYR A 243 1.47 -29.05 -46.19
N PHE A 244 0.68 -28.10 -45.67
CA PHE A 244 -0.57 -27.67 -46.29
C PHE A 244 -0.31 -27.02 -47.64
N ALA A 245 0.74 -26.23 -47.77
CA ALA A 245 1.13 -25.60 -49.04
C ALA A 245 1.53 -26.63 -50.08
N SER A 246 2.27 -27.70 -49.66
CA SER A 246 2.70 -28.78 -50.55
C SER A 246 1.52 -29.65 -51.03
N THR A 247 0.58 -29.97 -50.14
CA THR A 247 -0.54 -30.87 -50.52
C THR A 247 -1.65 -30.17 -51.30
N ASN A 248 -1.87 -28.89 -51.12
CA ASN A 248 -2.94 -28.13 -51.77
C ASN A 248 -2.45 -27.20 -52.89
N SER A 249 -1.21 -27.35 -53.31
CA SER A 249 -0.60 -26.53 -54.40
C SER A 249 -0.78 -25.03 -54.21
N ILE A 250 -0.61 -24.53 -52.97
CA ILE A 250 -0.79 -23.12 -52.64
C ILE A 250 0.35 -22.30 -53.27
N PRO A 251 0.05 -21.11 -53.80
CA PRO A 251 1.09 -20.24 -54.36
C PRO A 251 2.18 -19.90 -53.35
N PRO A 252 3.48 -19.90 -53.73
CA PRO A 252 4.59 -19.56 -52.84
C PRO A 252 4.40 -18.24 -52.08
N VAL A 253 3.74 -17.28 -52.68
CA VAL A 253 3.42 -15.98 -52.08
C VAL A 253 2.50 -16.12 -50.87
N GLN A 254 1.43 -16.92 -50.99
CA GLN A 254 0.52 -17.15 -49.88
C GLN A 254 1.22 -17.96 -48.78
N THR A 255 2.07 -18.92 -49.11
CA THR A 255 2.88 -19.65 -48.17
C THR A 255 3.77 -18.73 -47.34
N ALA A 256 4.46 -17.79 -47.98
CA ALA A 256 5.27 -16.78 -47.31
C ALA A 256 4.41 -15.91 -46.40
N MET A 257 3.25 -15.48 -46.83
CA MET A 257 2.31 -14.70 -45.99
C MET A 257 1.94 -15.47 -44.72
N PHE A 258 1.65 -16.77 -44.78
CA PHE A 258 1.37 -17.62 -43.60
C PHE A 258 2.56 -17.76 -42.66
N VAL A 259 3.79 -17.87 -43.21
CA VAL A 259 5.03 -17.93 -42.40
C VAL A 259 5.21 -16.63 -41.61
N PHE A 260 5.12 -15.48 -42.28
CA PHE A 260 5.25 -14.17 -41.60
C PHE A 260 4.10 -13.91 -40.62
N LEU A 261 2.89 -14.40 -40.91
CA LEU A 261 1.76 -14.36 -40.00
C LEU A 261 2.03 -15.15 -38.73
N ALA A 262 2.58 -16.39 -38.85
CA ALA A 262 2.96 -17.21 -37.71
C ALA A 262 4.01 -16.52 -36.84
N LEU A 263 5.08 -16.02 -37.42
CA LEU A 263 6.13 -15.32 -36.72
C LEU A 263 5.57 -14.12 -35.91
N THR A 264 4.71 -13.32 -36.54
CA THR A 264 4.12 -12.13 -35.87
C THR A 264 3.17 -12.49 -34.73
N GLY A 265 2.31 -13.49 -34.93
CA GLY A 265 1.37 -13.94 -33.90
C GLY A 265 2.08 -14.50 -32.69
N PHE A 266 3.05 -15.39 -32.89
CA PHE A 266 3.80 -16.00 -31.79
C PHE A 266 4.77 -15.01 -31.11
N GLU A 267 5.37 -14.04 -31.83
CA GLU A 267 6.17 -12.96 -31.23
C GLU A 267 5.34 -12.20 -30.17
N SER A 268 4.09 -11.91 -30.46
CA SER A 268 3.20 -11.21 -29.51
C SER A 268 2.93 -12.01 -28.24
N LEU A 269 2.78 -13.33 -28.36
CA LEU A 269 2.59 -14.24 -27.22
C LEU A 269 3.87 -14.33 -26.40
N LEU A 270 5.03 -14.54 -27.02
CA LEU A 270 6.33 -14.60 -26.35
C LEU A 270 6.64 -13.33 -25.55
N ALA A 271 6.21 -12.17 -26.03
CA ALA A 271 6.35 -10.90 -25.30
C ALA A 271 5.40 -10.77 -24.10
N TRP A 272 4.20 -11.37 -24.14
CA TRP A 272 3.19 -11.26 -23.10
C TRP A 272 3.33 -12.26 -21.97
N TYR A 273 3.58 -13.54 -22.28
CA TYR A 273 3.53 -14.63 -21.32
C TYR A 273 4.47 -14.49 -20.12
N PRO A 274 5.72 -14.01 -20.25
CA PRO A 274 6.56 -13.78 -19.07
C PRO A 274 5.92 -12.84 -18.06
N ASN A 275 5.26 -11.78 -18.53
CA ASN A 275 4.54 -10.83 -17.68
C ASN A 275 3.29 -11.47 -17.04
N LEU A 276 2.62 -12.37 -17.75
CA LEU A 276 1.50 -13.13 -17.19
C LEU A 276 1.97 -14.03 -16.03
N PHE A 277 3.08 -14.72 -16.17
CA PHE A 277 3.62 -15.57 -15.11
C PHE A 277 4.07 -14.80 -13.87
N THR A 278 4.54 -13.58 -14.02
CA THR A 278 4.91 -12.70 -12.88
C THR A 278 3.74 -11.90 -12.31
N SER A 279 2.53 -12.03 -12.90
CA SER A 279 1.37 -11.23 -12.52
C SER A 279 0.76 -11.54 -11.15
N GLY A 280 1.13 -12.67 -10.52
CA GLY A 280 0.53 -13.10 -9.27
C GLY A 280 0.68 -12.06 -8.14
N LYS A 281 1.89 -11.54 -7.93
CA LYS A 281 2.16 -10.47 -6.94
C LYS A 281 1.37 -9.18 -7.26
N LEU A 282 1.23 -8.82 -8.55
CA LEU A 282 0.49 -7.65 -8.99
C LEU A 282 -1.02 -7.80 -8.76
N GLN A 283 -1.57 -9.00 -8.94
CA GLN A 283 -2.97 -9.31 -8.66
C GLN A 283 -3.26 -9.26 -7.16
N LEU A 284 -2.37 -9.82 -6.32
CA LEU A 284 -2.50 -9.77 -4.87
C LEU A 284 -2.51 -8.33 -4.34
N ALA A 285 -1.62 -7.48 -4.83
CA ALA A 285 -1.61 -6.07 -4.47
C ALA A 285 -2.94 -5.38 -4.82
N LYS A 286 -3.49 -5.66 -6.01
CA LYS A 286 -4.81 -5.13 -6.41
C LYS A 286 -5.95 -5.62 -5.51
N MET A 287 -5.93 -6.88 -5.08
CA MET A 287 -6.93 -7.44 -4.17
C MET A 287 -6.82 -6.81 -2.78
N LYS A 288 -5.62 -6.72 -2.22
CA LYS A 288 -5.37 -6.06 -0.92
C LYS A 288 -5.87 -4.62 -0.88
N LEU A 289 -5.65 -3.86 -1.97
CA LEU A 289 -6.15 -2.49 -2.08
C LEU A 289 -7.68 -2.42 -2.16
N ALA A 290 -8.34 -3.42 -2.76
CA ALA A 290 -9.79 -3.50 -2.83
C ALA A 290 -10.43 -3.89 -1.49
N GLU A 291 -9.71 -4.61 -0.63
CA GLU A 291 -10.16 -5.02 0.70
C GLU A 291 -10.08 -3.90 1.75
N ILE A 292 -9.40 -2.78 1.45
CA ILE A 292 -9.36 -1.63 2.37
C ILE A 292 -10.80 -1.08 2.48
N PRO A 293 -11.45 -1.20 3.67
CA PRO A 293 -12.85 -0.84 3.80
C PRO A 293 -13.08 0.63 3.48
N GLU A 294 -14.12 0.93 2.75
CA GLU A 294 -14.61 2.30 2.65
C GLU A 294 -15.14 2.71 4.02
N LEU A 295 -14.62 3.81 4.54
CA LEU A 295 -15.17 4.36 5.77
C LEU A 295 -16.60 4.82 5.47
N PRO A 296 -17.60 4.35 6.23
CA PRO A 296 -18.94 4.89 6.11
C PRO A 296 -18.84 6.39 6.40
N VAL A 297 -19.32 7.20 5.47
CA VAL A 297 -19.49 8.65 5.68
C VAL A 297 -20.59 8.81 6.72
N LYS A 298 -20.24 8.72 8.00
CA LYS A 298 -21.15 9.08 9.08
C LYS A 298 -21.26 10.59 9.10
N VAL A 299 -22.47 11.08 9.13
CA VAL A 299 -22.75 12.50 9.37
C VAL A 299 -22.37 12.79 10.82
N LYS A 300 -21.21 13.37 11.01
CA LYS A 300 -20.74 13.83 12.31
C LYS A 300 -21.36 15.17 12.65
N LYS A 301 -21.55 15.45 13.94
CA LYS A 301 -22.16 16.68 14.45
C LYS A 301 -21.09 17.55 15.13
N LYS A 302 -21.13 18.85 14.90
CA LYS A 302 -20.39 19.81 15.74
C LYS A 302 -21.15 19.99 17.06
N VAL A 303 -20.41 19.95 18.16
CA VAL A 303 -20.94 19.97 19.51
C VAL A 303 -20.11 20.92 20.36
N ASP A 304 -20.77 21.68 21.22
CA ASP A 304 -20.08 22.47 22.25
C ASP A 304 -19.73 21.55 23.44
N PHE A 305 -18.71 21.92 24.20
CA PHE A 305 -18.31 21.15 25.37
C PHE A 305 -19.41 21.15 26.43
N GLY A 306 -19.65 20.00 27.03
CA GLY A 306 -20.59 19.77 28.08
C GLY A 306 -20.19 18.55 28.92
N PRO A 307 -21.07 18.04 29.78
CA PRO A 307 -20.76 16.87 30.60
C PRO A 307 -20.28 15.69 29.77
N VAL A 308 -19.18 15.07 30.19
CA VAL A 308 -18.65 13.83 29.64
C VAL A 308 -19.25 12.68 30.45
N VAL A 309 -20.09 11.87 29.85
CA VAL A 309 -20.80 10.80 30.52
C VAL A 309 -20.44 9.45 29.91
N ALA A 310 -19.92 8.54 30.71
CA ALA A 310 -19.64 7.17 30.36
C ALA A 310 -20.64 6.24 31.09
N LYS A 311 -21.27 5.34 30.34
CA LYS A 311 -22.19 4.32 30.86
C LYS A 311 -21.86 2.95 30.28
N GLY A 312 -21.43 2.02 31.14
CA GLY A 312 -20.97 0.71 30.69
C GLY A 312 -19.81 0.81 29.69
N TYR A 313 -19.00 1.86 29.78
CA TYR A 313 -17.94 2.16 28.81
C TYR A 313 -16.77 1.20 28.95
N CYS A 314 -16.42 0.52 27.89
CA CYS A 314 -15.23 -0.32 27.80
C CYS A 314 -14.57 -0.18 26.44
N ALA A 315 -13.37 0.40 26.39
CA ALA A 315 -12.57 0.52 25.17
C ALA A 315 -11.76 -0.76 24.91
N TYR A 316 -11.60 -1.13 23.64
CA TYR A 316 -10.92 -2.35 23.27
C TYR A 316 -10.28 -2.28 21.87
N TRP A 317 -9.28 -3.14 21.67
CA TRP A 317 -8.66 -3.35 20.36
C TRP A 317 -9.45 -4.36 19.52
N ASN A 318 -9.50 -5.60 19.95
CA ASN A 318 -10.20 -6.70 19.25
C ASN A 318 -11.48 -7.11 20.00
N ALA A 319 -11.40 -7.25 21.32
CA ALA A 319 -12.51 -7.61 22.21
C ALA A 319 -12.38 -6.90 23.55
N PRO A 320 -13.50 -6.64 24.27
CA PRO A 320 -13.48 -6.11 25.61
C PRO A 320 -12.71 -7.02 26.57
N THR A 321 -11.75 -6.46 27.30
CA THR A 321 -10.90 -7.19 28.26
C THR A 321 -10.91 -6.55 29.67
N ALA A 322 -11.53 -5.37 29.80
CA ALA A 322 -11.62 -4.60 31.03
C ALA A 322 -13.08 -4.50 31.50
N ALA A 323 -13.27 -4.31 32.78
CA ALA A 323 -14.59 -4.05 33.36
C ALA A 323 -15.19 -2.74 32.79
N PRO A 324 -16.50 -2.69 32.56
CA PRO A 324 -17.19 -1.48 32.15
C PRO A 324 -17.04 -0.37 33.19
N LEU A 325 -16.85 0.86 32.69
CA LEU A 325 -16.73 2.06 33.55
C LEU A 325 -17.99 2.91 33.46
N ASP A 326 -18.39 3.42 34.59
CA ASP A 326 -19.44 4.44 34.73
C ASP A 326 -18.84 5.66 35.42
N PHE A 327 -18.86 6.80 34.75
CA PHE A 327 -18.43 8.09 35.33
C PHE A 327 -19.07 9.28 34.63
N GLU A 328 -19.10 10.39 35.37
CA GLU A 328 -19.44 11.70 34.82
C GLU A 328 -18.32 12.67 35.14
N LEU A 329 -17.91 13.47 34.19
CA LEU A 329 -16.86 14.47 34.31
C LEU A 329 -17.31 15.78 33.68
N ARG A 330 -17.22 16.88 34.41
CA ARG A 330 -17.60 18.23 33.99
C ARG A 330 -16.40 19.17 33.96
N ALA A 331 -16.51 20.30 33.30
CA ALA A 331 -15.54 21.38 33.41
C ALA A 331 -15.26 21.69 34.89
N GLY A 332 -14.01 21.94 35.22
CA GLY A 332 -13.56 22.21 36.59
C GLY A 332 -13.42 20.96 37.48
N GLN A 333 -13.61 19.77 36.94
CA GLN A 333 -13.45 18.52 37.70
C GLN A 333 -12.25 17.73 37.20
N ALA A 334 -11.56 17.07 38.10
CA ALA A 334 -10.53 16.10 37.83
C ALA A 334 -10.97 14.69 38.30
N LEU A 335 -10.65 13.67 37.51
CA LEU A 335 -10.90 12.25 37.82
C LEU A 335 -9.63 11.45 37.55
N VAL A 336 -9.23 10.64 38.51
CA VAL A 336 -8.09 9.73 38.35
C VAL A 336 -8.60 8.32 38.09
N LEU A 337 -8.16 7.73 36.98
CA LEU A 337 -8.39 6.31 36.66
C LEU A 337 -7.19 5.49 37.11
N ARG A 338 -7.39 4.59 38.06
CA ARG A 338 -6.38 3.64 38.56
C ARG A 338 -6.68 2.22 38.14
N GLY A 339 -5.70 1.34 38.22
CA GLY A 339 -5.85 -0.09 37.96
C GLY A 339 -4.50 -0.77 37.78
N ALA A 340 -4.47 -2.09 37.84
CA ALA A 340 -3.26 -2.87 37.63
C ALA A 340 -2.64 -2.64 36.23
N SER A 341 -1.36 -2.97 36.06
CA SER A 341 -0.75 -2.97 34.70
C SER A 341 -1.49 -3.98 33.82
N GLY A 342 -1.78 -3.58 32.59
CA GLY A 342 -2.56 -4.39 31.63
C GLY A 342 -4.08 -4.40 31.87
N ALA A 343 -4.62 -3.61 32.80
CA ALA A 343 -6.06 -3.48 33.01
C ALA A 343 -6.82 -2.71 31.92
N GLY A 344 -6.12 -2.15 30.92
CA GLY A 344 -6.75 -1.42 29.84
C GLY A 344 -6.86 0.09 30.02
N LYS A 345 -6.12 0.68 30.95
CA LYS A 345 -6.16 2.13 31.29
C LYS A 345 -5.84 3.00 30.05
N THR A 346 -4.69 2.76 29.42
CA THR A 346 -4.29 3.45 28.18
C THR A 346 -5.31 3.23 27.06
N THR A 347 -5.86 2.01 26.93
CA THR A 347 -6.92 1.71 25.95
C THR A 347 -8.17 2.55 26.23
N SER A 348 -8.53 2.75 27.50
CA SER A 348 -9.64 3.62 27.90
C SER A 348 -9.38 5.08 27.52
N ALA A 349 -8.15 5.60 27.75
CA ALA A 349 -7.76 6.93 27.25
C ALA A 349 -7.91 7.05 25.72
N MET A 350 -7.41 6.06 25.00
CA MET A 350 -7.52 6.01 23.53
C MET A 350 -8.98 5.95 23.05
N GLY A 351 -9.86 5.29 23.76
CA GLY A 351 -11.29 5.24 23.43
C GLY A 351 -11.97 6.61 23.58
N ILE A 352 -11.61 7.38 24.63
CA ILE A 352 -12.10 8.74 24.84
C ILE A 352 -11.61 9.70 23.77
N LEU A 353 -10.39 9.51 23.28
CA LEU A 353 -9.84 10.21 22.13
C LEU A 353 -10.37 9.68 20.77
N SER A 354 -11.31 8.73 20.78
CA SER A 354 -11.86 8.07 19.58
C SER A 354 -10.79 7.40 18.70
N LEU A 355 -9.68 6.97 19.29
CA LEU A 355 -8.59 6.27 18.62
C LEU A 355 -8.80 4.76 18.51
N VAL A 356 -9.60 4.19 19.42
CA VAL A 356 -9.97 2.76 19.45
C VAL A 356 -11.48 2.60 19.61
N ARG A 357 -11.99 1.40 19.35
CA ARG A 357 -13.42 1.08 19.52
C ARG A 357 -13.77 0.96 21.00
N TYR A 358 -15.05 1.20 21.30
CA TYR A 358 -15.59 0.96 22.65
C TYR A 358 -17.00 0.38 22.58
N SER A 359 -17.39 -0.33 23.62
CA SER A 359 -18.75 -0.77 23.94
C SER A 359 -19.36 0.13 25.02
N GLY A 360 -20.66 0.02 25.24
CA GLY A 360 -21.40 0.93 26.11
C GLY A 360 -21.64 2.28 25.42
N SER A 361 -21.76 3.34 26.21
CA SER A 361 -21.99 4.71 25.75
C SER A 361 -20.94 5.64 26.36
N LEU A 362 -20.40 6.53 25.50
CA LEU A 362 -19.52 7.61 25.89
C LEU A 362 -19.95 8.88 25.17
N THR A 363 -20.50 9.83 25.89
CA THR A 363 -21.06 11.07 25.32
C THR A 363 -20.40 12.33 25.85
N ILE A 364 -20.29 13.34 24.99
CA ILE A 364 -19.99 14.72 25.38
C ILE A 364 -21.22 15.56 25.01
N ASN A 365 -21.77 16.23 26.02
CA ASN A 365 -23.02 17.00 25.86
C ASN A 365 -24.16 16.19 25.24
N GLY A 366 -24.27 14.90 25.61
CA GLY A 366 -25.31 13.98 25.13
C GLY A 366 -25.09 13.40 23.73
N VAL A 367 -23.99 13.73 23.03
CA VAL A 367 -23.65 13.19 21.71
C VAL A 367 -22.50 12.16 21.86
N GLU A 368 -22.67 11.00 21.24
CA GLU A 368 -21.64 9.96 21.23
C GLU A 368 -20.32 10.46 20.66
N VAL A 369 -19.21 10.21 21.34
CA VAL A 369 -17.85 10.70 20.97
C VAL A 369 -17.48 10.30 19.53
N LYS A 370 -17.87 9.10 19.09
CA LYS A 370 -17.62 8.60 17.72
C LYS A 370 -18.37 9.37 16.64
N ASP A 371 -19.41 10.15 16.99
CA ASP A 371 -20.28 10.88 16.06
C ASP A 371 -20.04 12.43 16.15
N ILE A 372 -19.02 12.87 16.92
CA ILE A 372 -18.61 14.28 17.02
C ILE A 372 -17.62 14.62 15.91
N GLU A 373 -17.87 15.72 15.18
CA GLU A 373 -17.01 16.23 14.09
C GLU A 373 -15.77 16.95 14.61
N ASN A 374 -15.97 17.86 15.58
CA ASN A 374 -14.93 18.72 16.16
C ASN A 374 -14.32 18.16 17.45
N LEU A 375 -14.19 16.83 17.56
CA LEU A 375 -13.69 16.16 18.77
C LEU A 375 -12.31 16.67 19.20
N SER A 376 -11.41 16.92 18.26
CA SER A 376 -10.05 17.43 18.53
C SER A 376 -10.03 18.85 19.13
N GLU A 377 -11.10 19.63 18.96
CA GLU A 377 -11.27 20.92 19.64
C GLU A 377 -11.76 20.75 21.08
N LEU A 378 -12.49 19.66 21.35
CA LEU A 378 -13.08 19.38 22.66
C LEU A 378 -12.20 18.55 23.57
N VAL A 379 -11.39 17.64 23.00
CA VAL A 379 -10.58 16.67 23.75
C VAL A 379 -9.17 16.66 23.20
N CYS A 380 -8.20 16.83 24.09
CA CYS A 380 -6.79 16.65 23.78
C CYS A 380 -6.17 15.68 24.79
N GLY A 381 -5.08 14.98 24.41
CA GLY A 381 -4.45 14.04 25.33
C GLY A 381 -2.94 13.91 25.17
N ALA A 382 -2.28 13.61 26.28
CA ALA A 382 -0.92 13.10 26.34
C ALA A 382 -0.98 11.61 26.63
N LEU A 383 -0.65 10.78 25.65
CA LEU A 383 -0.57 9.32 25.81
C LEU A 383 0.80 8.91 26.34
N GLN A 384 0.88 7.73 26.97
CA GLN A 384 2.09 7.21 27.59
C GLN A 384 3.30 7.21 26.64
N ASN A 385 3.12 6.78 25.39
CA ASN A 385 4.15 6.76 24.35
C ASN A 385 3.85 7.81 23.27
N GLY A 386 4.02 9.09 23.62
CA GLY A 386 3.86 10.19 22.65
C GLY A 386 5.04 10.29 21.70
N HIS A 387 4.77 10.48 20.41
CA HIS A 387 5.81 10.61 19.39
C HIS A 387 6.44 12.01 19.40
N ILE A 388 7.77 12.05 19.32
CA ILE A 388 8.53 13.29 19.07
C ILE A 388 8.83 13.35 17.57
N PHE A 389 8.34 14.41 16.93
CA PHE A 389 8.55 14.62 15.49
C PHE A 389 9.98 15.09 15.24
N ASN A 390 10.58 14.61 14.16
CA ASN A 390 11.91 15.00 13.73
C ASN A 390 11.90 16.43 13.13
N THR A 391 11.74 17.40 13.99
CA THR A 391 11.68 18.84 13.69
C THR A 391 12.16 19.64 14.90
N SER A 392 12.10 20.99 14.87
CA SER A 392 12.52 21.80 15.99
C SER A 392 11.64 21.56 17.23
N LEU A 393 12.18 21.85 18.43
CA LEU A 393 11.40 21.81 19.67
C LEU A 393 10.19 22.78 19.58
N ARG A 394 10.38 23.94 18.98
CA ARG A 394 9.32 24.92 18.71
C ARG A 394 8.18 24.31 17.91
N GLU A 395 8.48 23.70 16.77
CA GLU A 395 7.46 23.07 15.92
C GLU A 395 6.79 21.87 16.62
N ASN A 396 7.55 21.13 17.42
CA ASN A 396 6.98 20.07 18.27
C ASN A 396 5.96 20.60 19.29
N LEU A 397 6.16 21.77 19.88
CA LEU A 397 5.22 22.40 20.81
C LEU A 397 4.04 23.06 20.08
N LYS A 398 4.29 23.67 18.92
CA LYS A 398 3.29 24.40 18.11
C LYS A 398 2.19 23.50 17.54
N ILE A 399 2.35 22.16 17.56
CA ILE A 399 1.31 21.20 17.16
C ILE A 399 -0.02 21.44 17.91
N SER A 400 0.04 21.98 19.12
CA SER A 400 -1.15 22.38 19.91
C SER A 400 -1.92 23.57 19.34
N GLY A 401 -1.36 24.33 18.38
CA GLY A 401 -1.91 25.56 17.83
C GLY A 401 -1.59 26.83 18.64
N GLU A 402 -0.82 26.73 19.73
CA GLU A 402 -0.39 27.86 20.54
C GLU A 402 1.05 28.26 20.17
N GLU A 403 1.37 29.57 20.26
CA GLU A 403 2.71 30.10 19.95
C GLU A 403 3.46 30.60 21.19
N ASN A 404 2.76 30.84 22.30
CA ASN A 404 3.39 31.22 23.57
C ASN A 404 3.59 29.98 24.45
N PHE A 405 4.83 29.59 24.63
CA PHE A 405 5.23 28.40 25.36
C PHE A 405 5.79 28.67 26.74
N ASP A 406 6.12 29.92 27.09
CA ASP A 406 6.91 30.33 28.24
C ASP A 406 6.34 29.79 29.58
N ASP A 407 5.07 29.92 29.75
CA ASP A 407 4.39 29.45 30.95
C ASP A 407 4.44 27.94 31.13
N VAL A 408 4.24 27.20 30.03
CA VAL A 408 4.24 25.72 30.08
C VAL A 408 5.66 25.19 30.19
N ILE A 409 6.63 25.81 29.55
CA ILE A 409 8.05 25.49 29.69
C ILE A 409 8.47 25.62 31.16
N LYS A 410 8.16 26.73 31.81
CA LYS A 410 8.45 26.94 33.24
C LYS A 410 7.70 25.97 34.13
N MET A 411 6.41 25.73 33.86
CA MET A 411 5.59 24.82 34.66
C MET A 411 6.11 23.38 34.65
N LEU A 412 6.62 22.91 33.51
CA LEU A 412 7.15 21.57 33.31
C LEU A 412 8.68 21.47 33.51
N GLU A 413 9.31 22.57 33.96
CA GLU A 413 10.77 22.64 34.17
C GLU A 413 11.56 22.20 32.93
N LEU A 414 11.13 22.68 31.74
CA LEU A 414 11.82 22.45 30.47
C LEU A 414 12.85 23.55 30.17
N ASP A 415 12.97 24.59 31.02
CA ASP A 415 13.90 25.71 30.86
C ASP A 415 15.35 25.21 30.77
N GLN A 416 15.73 24.23 31.58
CA GLN A 416 17.05 23.65 31.56
C GLN A 416 17.32 22.99 30.22
N LEU A 417 16.40 22.16 29.72
CA LEU A 417 16.52 21.54 28.38
C LEU A 417 16.69 22.61 27.31
N VAL A 418 15.84 23.66 27.29
CA VAL A 418 15.94 24.73 26.29
C VAL A 418 17.29 25.44 26.35
N SER A 419 17.85 25.67 27.54
CA SER A 419 19.15 26.31 27.71
C SER A 419 20.34 25.43 27.28
N GLU A 420 20.20 24.10 27.35
CA GLU A 420 21.24 23.14 26.94
C GLU A 420 21.19 22.83 25.43
N LEU A 421 20.12 23.22 24.75
CA LEU A 421 19.99 23.04 23.31
C LEU A 421 20.77 24.11 22.55
N PRO A 422 21.57 23.74 21.51
CA PRO A 422 22.47 24.67 20.80
C PRO A 422 21.76 25.89 20.21
N GLU A 423 20.52 25.72 19.72
CA GLU A 423 19.71 26.78 19.10
C GLU A 423 18.41 27.00 19.92
N GLY A 424 18.40 26.60 21.20
CA GLY A 424 17.23 26.71 22.06
C GLY A 424 16.03 26.01 21.46
N LEU A 425 14.90 26.72 21.38
CA LEU A 425 13.64 26.16 20.82
C LEU A 425 13.74 25.76 19.34
N ASP A 426 14.68 26.28 18.58
CA ASP A 426 14.82 26.02 17.15
C ASP A 426 15.72 24.81 16.85
N THR A 427 16.31 24.21 17.88
CA THR A 427 17.08 22.97 17.74
C THR A 427 16.20 21.80 17.27
N ILE A 428 16.67 21.08 16.23
CA ILE A 428 16.02 19.86 15.71
C ILE A 428 16.21 18.73 16.72
N ILE A 429 15.11 18.10 17.13
CA ILE A 429 15.03 16.97 18.05
C ILE A 429 14.35 15.78 17.36
N GLY A 430 14.45 14.59 17.96
CA GLY A 430 13.85 13.35 17.42
C GLY A 430 14.89 12.39 16.85
N ASP A 431 14.46 11.39 16.07
CA ASP A 431 15.29 10.26 15.63
C ASP A 431 16.56 10.65 14.85
N PHE A 432 16.52 11.75 14.10
CA PHE A 432 17.65 12.26 13.30
C PHE A 432 18.21 13.58 13.85
N GLY A 433 17.67 14.07 14.97
CA GLY A 433 18.12 15.29 15.65
C GLY A 433 18.93 15.00 16.91
N ARG A 434 19.00 16.01 17.81
CA ARG A 434 19.58 15.80 19.13
C ARG A 434 18.71 14.79 19.91
N GLY A 435 19.35 13.76 20.44
CA GLY A 435 18.71 12.83 21.36
C GLY A 435 18.20 13.55 22.63
N ILE A 436 17.00 13.19 23.07
CA ILE A 436 16.38 13.66 24.30
C ILE A 436 16.13 12.47 25.22
N SER A 437 16.23 12.69 26.53
CA SER A 437 15.93 11.66 27.52
C SER A 437 14.43 11.29 27.52
N GLY A 438 14.08 10.11 28.02
CA GLY A 438 12.69 9.67 28.14
C GLY A 438 11.82 10.62 28.98
N GLY A 439 12.38 11.18 30.05
CA GLY A 439 11.69 12.16 30.90
C GLY A 439 11.47 13.51 30.21
N GLU A 440 12.42 13.97 29.39
CA GLU A 440 12.28 15.17 28.57
C GLU A 440 11.24 14.98 27.48
N ALA A 441 11.29 13.85 26.74
CA ALA A 441 10.30 13.51 25.73
C ALA A 441 8.89 13.50 26.31
N LYS A 442 8.70 12.91 27.48
CA LYS A 442 7.43 12.86 28.18
C LYS A 442 6.92 14.23 28.55
N ARG A 443 7.80 15.11 29.09
CA ARG A 443 7.44 16.52 29.41
C ARG A 443 7.07 17.33 28.15
N ILE A 444 7.73 17.09 27.01
CA ILE A 444 7.37 17.72 25.74
C ILE A 444 5.98 17.27 25.27
N VAL A 445 5.68 15.97 25.33
CA VAL A 445 4.35 15.43 24.99
C VAL A 445 3.27 15.99 25.92
N LEU A 446 3.56 16.08 27.21
CA LEU A 446 2.67 16.70 28.20
C LEU A 446 2.48 18.20 27.89
N ALA A 447 3.55 18.92 27.54
CA ALA A 447 3.48 20.34 27.16
C ALA A 447 2.51 20.57 26.00
N ARG A 448 2.54 19.73 24.97
CA ARG A 448 1.58 19.79 23.86
C ARG A 448 0.13 19.71 24.31
N ALA A 449 -0.19 18.78 25.20
CA ALA A 449 -1.55 18.62 25.70
C ALA A 449 -1.99 19.83 26.53
N LEU A 450 -1.10 20.34 27.38
CA LEU A 450 -1.38 21.48 28.26
C LEU A 450 -1.49 22.81 27.48
N LEU A 451 -0.75 22.96 26.37
CA LEU A 451 -0.86 24.11 25.47
C LEU A 451 -2.16 24.10 24.65
N SER A 452 -2.79 22.93 24.47
CA SER A 452 -4.08 22.87 23.79
C SER A 452 -5.15 23.68 24.52
N LYS A 453 -6.08 24.28 23.76
CA LYS A 453 -7.25 24.98 24.29
C LYS A 453 -8.45 24.07 24.59
N SER A 454 -8.29 22.76 24.38
CA SER A 454 -9.37 21.79 24.56
C SER A 454 -9.88 21.79 26.01
N PRO A 455 -11.19 21.81 26.23
CA PRO A 455 -11.79 21.82 27.58
C PRO A 455 -11.67 20.50 28.32
N LEU A 456 -11.39 19.37 27.67
CA LEU A 456 -11.06 18.08 28.28
C LEU A 456 -9.62 17.70 27.96
N LEU A 457 -8.84 17.45 29.02
CA LEU A 457 -7.49 16.89 28.91
C LEU A 457 -7.45 15.44 29.41
N VAL A 458 -6.91 14.55 28.60
CA VAL A 458 -6.70 13.12 28.94
C VAL A 458 -5.20 12.89 29.09
N LEU A 459 -4.74 12.65 30.31
CA LEU A 459 -3.32 12.52 30.64
C LEU A 459 -3.00 11.10 31.07
N ASP A 460 -2.27 10.35 30.23
CA ASP A 460 -1.90 8.97 30.50
C ASP A 460 -0.48 8.87 31.04
N GLU A 461 -0.36 8.51 32.32
CA GLU A 461 0.89 8.43 33.10
C GLU A 461 1.77 9.70 32.95
N PRO A 462 1.21 10.93 33.21
CA PRO A 462 1.89 12.17 32.84
C PRO A 462 3.19 12.43 33.60
N THR A 463 3.38 11.81 34.75
CA THR A 463 4.54 12.00 35.64
C THR A 463 5.36 10.71 35.86
N GLU A 464 5.07 9.66 35.11
CA GLU A 464 5.83 8.42 35.16
C GLU A 464 7.30 8.65 34.68
N HIS A 465 8.26 7.99 35.28
CA HIS A 465 9.71 8.12 35.05
C HIS A 465 10.29 9.52 35.35
N LEU A 466 9.54 10.39 36.04
CA LEU A 466 10.09 11.62 36.59
C LEU A 466 10.55 11.39 38.03
N ASP A 467 11.51 12.23 38.46
CA ASP A 467 11.87 12.28 39.89
C ASP A 467 10.65 12.58 40.75
N PRO A 468 10.47 11.89 41.91
CA PRO A 468 9.28 12.05 42.75
C PRO A 468 8.96 13.48 43.15
N GLU A 469 9.98 14.29 43.46
CA GLU A 469 9.79 15.69 43.84
C GLU A 469 9.30 16.55 42.66
N LEU A 470 9.89 16.29 41.46
CA LEU A 470 9.48 16.95 40.21
C LEU A 470 8.05 16.54 39.84
N ALA A 471 7.72 15.25 39.97
CA ALA A 471 6.39 14.74 39.68
C ALA A 471 5.31 15.41 40.57
N GLU A 472 5.59 15.58 41.88
CA GLU A 472 4.68 16.25 42.83
C GLU A 472 4.51 17.73 42.46
N ARG A 473 5.60 18.47 42.16
CA ARG A 473 5.54 19.87 41.75
C ARG A 473 4.72 20.07 40.47
N ILE A 474 4.95 19.21 39.48
CA ILE A 474 4.22 19.27 38.20
C ILE A 474 2.73 18.97 38.41
N THR A 475 2.41 17.91 39.16
CA THR A 475 1.03 17.53 39.48
C THR A 475 0.26 18.69 40.13
N LYS A 476 0.85 19.32 41.16
CA LYS A 476 0.24 20.45 41.86
C LYS A 476 0.01 21.64 40.90
N ARG A 477 1.02 22.01 40.11
CA ARG A 477 0.92 23.10 39.16
C ARG A 477 -0.15 22.87 38.07
N ILE A 478 -0.31 21.61 37.59
CA ILE A 478 -1.36 21.25 36.65
C ILE A 478 -2.74 21.44 37.26
N LEU A 479 -2.98 20.92 38.45
CA LEU A 479 -4.27 21.03 39.15
C LEU A 479 -4.62 22.49 39.46
N GLU A 480 -3.66 23.33 39.83
CA GLU A 480 -3.85 24.74 40.09
C GLU A 480 -4.16 25.54 38.83
N LYS A 481 -3.41 25.31 37.73
CA LYS A 481 -3.53 26.13 36.51
C LYS A 481 -4.72 25.73 35.64
N TYR A 482 -5.09 24.46 35.59
CA TYR A 482 -6.16 23.95 34.71
C TYR A 482 -7.42 23.54 35.50
N HIS A 483 -7.66 24.22 36.62
CA HIS A 483 -8.82 23.98 37.48
C HIS A 483 -10.17 24.29 36.82
N ASP A 484 -10.20 25.01 35.70
CA ASP A 484 -11.38 25.36 34.90
C ASP A 484 -11.72 24.28 33.85
N ARG A 485 -10.78 23.36 33.57
CA ARG A 485 -10.96 22.29 32.58
C ARG A 485 -11.39 20.98 33.22
N ALA A 486 -11.90 20.07 32.39
CA ALA A 486 -12.09 18.68 32.78
C ALA A 486 -10.75 17.93 32.63
N LEU A 487 -10.30 17.26 33.67
CA LEU A 487 -9.06 16.49 33.67
C LEU A 487 -9.34 15.01 33.93
N LEU A 488 -9.03 14.15 32.95
CA LEU A 488 -9.00 12.71 33.17
C LEU A 488 -7.54 12.25 33.21
N ILE A 489 -7.13 11.73 34.36
CA ILE A 489 -5.74 11.38 34.59
C ILE A 489 -5.66 9.89 34.82
N ILE A 490 -4.79 9.22 34.12
CA ILE A 490 -4.51 7.81 34.24
C ILE A 490 -3.15 7.69 34.93
N THR A 491 -3.08 7.07 36.09
CA THR A 491 -1.81 6.95 36.82
C THR A 491 -1.82 5.86 37.89
N HIS A 492 -0.63 5.38 38.21
CA HIS A 492 -0.41 4.46 39.34
C HIS A 492 -0.08 5.18 40.67
N SER A 493 0.40 6.44 40.59
CA SER A 493 0.93 7.16 41.75
C SER A 493 0.59 8.65 41.69
N GLY A 494 0.76 9.33 42.81
CA GLY A 494 0.53 10.78 42.93
C GLY A 494 -0.95 11.15 42.92
N TRP A 495 -1.26 12.41 42.63
CA TRP A 495 -2.62 12.98 42.41
C TRP A 495 -3.56 12.79 43.67
N SER A 496 -3.01 13.00 44.87
CA SER A 496 -3.78 12.97 46.14
C SER A 496 -4.82 14.09 46.16
N GLY A 497 -6.00 13.79 46.71
CA GLY A 497 -7.10 14.76 46.82
C GLY A 497 -8.01 14.83 45.59
N VAL A 498 -7.72 14.10 44.50
CA VAL A 498 -8.59 13.97 43.32
C VAL A 498 -9.46 12.72 43.43
N PRO A 499 -10.76 12.75 43.06
CA PRO A 499 -11.62 11.56 42.98
C PRO A 499 -10.99 10.46 42.13
N GLN A 500 -11.11 9.21 42.60
CA GLN A 500 -10.46 8.05 41.97
C GLN A 500 -11.49 7.00 41.53
N LEU A 501 -11.29 6.44 40.35
CA LEU A 501 -12.04 5.34 39.80
C LEU A 501 -11.10 4.16 39.54
N ASN A 502 -11.43 2.99 39.99
CA ASN A 502 -10.62 1.80 39.81
C ASN A 502 -11.10 1.02 38.57
N LEU A 503 -10.18 0.73 37.65
CA LEU A 503 -10.40 -0.16 36.52
C LEU A 503 -9.95 -1.57 36.90
N GLU A 504 -10.89 -2.49 36.88
CA GLU A 504 -10.65 -3.91 37.16
C GLU A 504 -10.54 -4.68 35.83
N ARG A 505 -9.81 -5.77 35.85
CA ARG A 505 -9.71 -6.70 34.72
C ARG A 505 -10.82 -7.74 34.86
N PHE A 506 -11.45 -8.12 33.72
CA PHE A 506 -12.36 -9.28 33.71
C PHE A 506 -11.62 -10.55 34.05
#